data_82c8fbd635bc57f9abe1867509c64eb1
#
_entry.id   82c8fbd635bc57f9abe1867509c64eb1
#
_cell.length_a   1.000
_cell.length_b   1.000
_cell.length_c   1.000
_cell.angle_alpha   90.00
_cell.angle_beta   90.00
_cell.angle_gamma   90.00
#
_symmetry.space_group_name_H-M   'P 1'
#
loop_
_entity.id
_entity.type
_entity.pdbx_description
1 polymer ?
#
loop_
_entity_poly.entity_id
_entity_poly.type
_entity_poly.pdbx_seq_one_letter_code
_entity_poly.pdbx_strand_id
1 'polypeptide(L)'
;MSHTTTLRLRASSRRSLFVGALATLALAACAPITPRDTPRAAERPLMQAFLLEARLSATDGRQAASGRMEWAHTPQADRLTLLSPLGQIVARLDSGPDGARLMSADGTRREAPSADALLPDVLGVDVPSARLPRWLQGAPDVDAQIRKLDASGRPQLVIDQGWRIDYLAYASEDA
;
A
#
# COMPACT_ATOMS: atom_id res chain seq x y z
N MET A 1 56.28 -33.98 -16.15
CA MET A 1 56.07 -35.13 -17.05
C MET A 1 54.78 -34.90 -17.75
N SER A 2 54.86 -34.48 -19.01
CA SER A 2 53.74 -34.05 -19.82
C SER A 2 53.21 -35.23 -20.62
N HIS A 3 51.91 -35.48 -20.58
CA HIS A 3 51.28 -36.41 -21.51
C HIS A 3 50.29 -35.64 -22.39
N THR A 4 50.73 -35.42 -23.62
CA THR A 4 49.92 -34.89 -24.72
C THR A 4 49.16 -36.03 -25.35
N THR A 5 47.83 -36.04 -25.26
CA THR A 5 46.97 -37.00 -25.95
C THR A 5 46.34 -36.29 -27.16
N THR A 6 46.76 -36.69 -28.35
CA THR A 6 46.25 -36.18 -29.63
C THR A 6 45.06 -37.03 -30.05
N LEU A 7 43.88 -36.44 -30.11
CA LEU A 7 42.65 -37.09 -30.63
C LEU A 7 42.44 -36.65 -32.09
N ARG A 8 42.48 -37.62 -33.03
CA ARG A 8 42.14 -37.40 -34.42
C ARG A 8 40.65 -37.61 -34.67
N LEU A 9 39.96 -36.55 -35.06
CA LEU A 9 38.58 -36.62 -35.51
C LEU A 9 38.52 -36.93 -36.98
N ARG A 10 37.84 -38.02 -37.33
CA ARG A 10 37.48 -38.43 -38.70
C ARG A 10 36.15 -37.78 -39.02
N ALA A 11 36.12 -36.94 -40.02
CA ALA A 11 34.91 -36.37 -40.62
C ALA A 11 34.15 -37.50 -41.42
N SER A 12 32.94 -37.81 -40.99
CA SER A 12 31.99 -38.61 -41.77
C SER A 12 30.87 -37.69 -42.28
N SER A 13 30.84 -37.54 -43.59
CA SER A 13 29.84 -36.79 -44.35
C SER A 13 28.45 -37.45 -44.22
N ARG A 14 27.55 -36.79 -43.46
CA ARG A 14 26.09 -36.95 -43.61
C ARG A 14 25.43 -35.59 -43.60
N ARG A 15 25.67 -34.87 -44.70
CA ARG A 15 24.87 -33.70 -45.11
C ARG A 15 23.59 -34.30 -45.78
N SER A 16 22.42 -34.08 -45.23
CA SER A 16 21.15 -33.94 -45.95
C SER A 16 19.88 -34.20 -45.14
N LEU A 17 19.86 -34.32 -43.79
CA LEU A 17 18.62 -34.58 -43.06
C LEU A 17 18.33 -33.65 -41.86
N PHE A 18 19.10 -32.58 -41.68
CA PHE A 18 18.91 -31.65 -40.54
C PHE A 18 18.30 -30.29 -40.89
N VAL A 19 17.90 -30.04 -42.15
CA VAL A 19 17.28 -28.77 -42.53
C VAL A 19 15.77 -28.72 -42.22
N GLY A 20 15.13 -29.88 -42.04
CA GLY A 20 13.67 -29.93 -41.77
C GLY A 20 13.25 -29.76 -40.28
N ALA A 21 14.18 -29.99 -39.34
CA ALA A 21 13.83 -29.98 -37.92
C ALA A 21 14.01 -28.65 -37.22
N LEU A 22 14.70 -27.69 -37.81
CA LEU A 22 14.95 -26.38 -37.19
C LEU A 22 13.85 -25.35 -37.45
N ALA A 23 12.97 -25.59 -38.46
CA ALA A 23 11.89 -24.65 -38.82
C ALA A 23 10.64 -24.78 -37.91
N THR A 24 10.48 -25.87 -37.16
CA THR A 24 9.30 -26.10 -36.30
C THR A 24 9.45 -25.62 -34.85
N LEU A 25 10.66 -25.25 -34.43
CA LEU A 25 10.90 -24.76 -33.04
C LEU A 25 10.69 -23.24 -32.87
N ALA A 26 10.52 -22.49 -33.94
CA ALA A 26 10.40 -21.03 -33.88
C ALA A 26 8.95 -20.52 -33.67
N LEU A 27 7.93 -21.37 -33.73
CA LEU A 27 6.51 -20.96 -33.54
C LEU A 27 5.98 -21.10 -32.10
N ALA A 28 6.75 -21.65 -31.17
CA ALA A 28 6.31 -21.83 -29.80
C ALA A 28 6.58 -20.65 -28.86
N ALA A 29 7.15 -19.55 -29.35
CA ALA A 29 7.60 -18.41 -28.52
C ALA A 29 6.58 -17.28 -28.34
N CYS A 30 5.37 -17.39 -28.89
CA CYS A 30 4.29 -16.44 -28.65
C CYS A 30 3.22 -17.05 -27.76
N ALA A 31 3.58 -17.50 -26.56
CA ALA A 31 2.55 -17.69 -25.53
C ALA A 31 2.05 -16.27 -25.17
N PRO A 32 0.74 -15.97 -25.27
CA PRO A 32 0.22 -14.71 -24.79
C PRO A 32 0.55 -14.62 -23.30
N ILE A 33 1.24 -13.53 -22.91
CA ILE A 33 1.40 -13.19 -21.49
C ILE A 33 -0.02 -12.91 -21.00
N THR A 34 -0.66 -13.93 -20.39
CA THR A 34 -1.91 -13.70 -19.67
C THR A 34 -1.63 -12.64 -18.60
N PRO A 35 -2.35 -11.52 -18.60
CA PRO A 35 -2.22 -10.57 -17.49
C PRO A 35 -2.40 -11.37 -16.20
N ARG A 36 -1.44 -11.26 -15.27
CA ARG A 36 -1.65 -11.82 -13.94
C ARG A 36 -2.89 -11.13 -13.39
N ASP A 37 -3.95 -11.90 -13.14
CA ASP A 37 -5.12 -11.38 -12.46
C ASP A 37 -4.64 -10.69 -11.20
N THR A 38 -4.90 -9.38 -11.11
CA THR A 38 -4.57 -8.61 -9.90
C THR A 38 -5.41 -9.23 -8.77
N PRO A 39 -4.80 -9.61 -7.65
CA PRO A 39 -5.55 -10.16 -6.53
C PRO A 39 -6.69 -9.21 -6.16
N ARG A 40 -7.91 -9.72 -6.11
CA ARG A 40 -9.09 -8.96 -5.68
C ARG A 40 -9.45 -9.37 -4.27
N ALA A 41 -9.50 -8.40 -3.37
CA ALA A 41 -9.96 -8.66 -2.02
C ALA A 41 -11.45 -9.02 -2.01
N ALA A 42 -11.85 -9.81 -1.02
CA ALA A 42 -13.27 -10.03 -0.72
C ALA A 42 -13.92 -8.67 -0.38
N GLU A 43 -15.13 -8.45 -0.90
CA GLU A 43 -15.90 -7.26 -0.55
C GLU A 43 -16.23 -7.29 0.94
N ARG A 44 -15.92 -6.19 1.63
CA ARG A 44 -16.21 -6.03 3.05
C ARG A 44 -17.15 -4.85 3.25
N PRO A 45 -18.18 -4.98 4.10
CA PRO A 45 -19.00 -3.85 4.45
C PRO A 45 -18.14 -2.81 5.20
N LEU A 46 -18.26 -1.55 4.79
CA LEU A 46 -17.56 -0.44 5.44
C LEU A 46 -18.43 0.13 6.55
N MET A 47 -17.84 0.31 7.73
CA MET A 47 -18.45 1.14 8.76
C MET A 47 -18.45 2.59 8.27
N GLN A 48 -19.64 3.17 8.21
CA GLN A 48 -19.82 4.57 7.79
C GLN A 48 -19.48 5.56 8.91
N ALA A 49 -19.52 5.11 10.15
CA ALA A 49 -19.13 5.90 11.31
C ALA A 49 -18.38 5.01 12.30
N PHE A 50 -17.31 5.54 12.89
CA PHE A 50 -16.53 4.82 13.89
C PHE A 50 -15.80 5.77 14.84
N LEU A 51 -15.42 5.23 15.99
CA LEU A 51 -14.43 5.81 16.89
C LEU A 51 -13.18 4.92 16.83
N LEU A 52 -12.04 5.51 16.63
CA LEU A 52 -10.75 4.83 16.56
C LEU A 52 -9.78 5.42 17.57
N GLU A 53 -9.13 4.56 18.33
CA GLU A 53 -7.91 4.89 19.07
C GLU A 53 -6.76 4.12 18.46
N ALA A 54 -5.69 4.82 18.10
CA ALA A 54 -4.53 4.21 17.44
C ALA A 54 -3.21 4.81 17.95
N ARG A 55 -2.14 4.03 17.79
CA ARG A 55 -0.78 4.56 17.85
C ARG A 55 -0.37 4.97 16.45
N LEU A 56 0.17 6.17 16.33
CA LEU A 56 0.64 6.74 15.08
C LEU A 56 2.15 6.87 15.11
N SER A 57 2.79 6.51 14.00
CA SER A 57 4.18 6.86 13.71
C SER A 57 4.24 7.25 12.24
N ALA A 58 4.75 8.44 11.96
CA ALA A 58 4.93 8.94 10.61
C ALA A 58 6.35 9.47 10.44
N THR A 59 6.94 9.29 9.27
CA THR A 59 8.27 9.81 8.94
C THR A 59 8.39 10.10 7.44
N ASP A 60 9.07 11.19 7.11
CA ASP A 60 9.50 11.53 5.75
C ASP A 60 10.98 11.17 5.50
N GLY A 61 11.61 10.47 6.46
CA GLY A 61 13.04 10.12 6.44
C GLY A 61 13.95 11.20 7.01
N ARG A 62 13.44 12.39 7.34
CA ARG A 62 14.17 13.51 7.99
C ARG A 62 13.58 13.82 9.35
N GLN A 63 12.26 13.81 9.44
CA GLN A 63 11.52 14.03 10.67
C GLN A 63 10.68 12.81 10.97
N ALA A 64 10.43 12.57 12.24
CA ALA A 64 9.54 11.52 12.70
C ALA A 64 8.60 12.08 13.76
N ALA A 65 7.32 11.80 13.61
CA ALA A 65 6.28 12.05 14.60
C ALA A 65 5.76 10.73 15.14
N SER A 66 5.55 10.65 16.45
CA SER A 66 4.91 9.49 17.07
C SER A 66 3.99 9.95 18.20
N GLY A 67 2.91 9.21 18.41
CA GLY A 67 1.94 9.56 19.42
C GLY A 67 0.74 8.63 19.42
N ARG A 68 -0.32 9.12 20.01
CA ARG A 68 -1.64 8.52 19.95
C ARG A 68 -2.55 9.37 19.10
N MET A 69 -3.48 8.72 18.40
CA MET A 69 -4.53 9.36 17.63
C MET A 69 -5.87 8.84 18.13
N GLU A 70 -6.78 9.76 18.41
CA GLU A 70 -8.20 9.49 18.59
C GLU A 70 -8.92 10.07 17.37
N TRP A 71 -9.74 9.28 16.72
CA TRP A 71 -10.46 9.70 15.53
C TRP A 71 -11.93 9.31 15.61
N ALA A 72 -12.78 10.33 15.58
CA ALA A 72 -14.21 10.18 15.38
C ALA A 72 -14.52 10.47 13.91
N HIS A 73 -14.99 9.46 13.19
CA HIS A 73 -15.37 9.55 11.77
C HIS A 73 -16.87 9.39 11.60
N THR A 74 -17.44 10.24 10.75
CA THR A 74 -18.80 10.12 10.21
C THR A 74 -18.76 10.46 8.73
N PRO A 75 -19.79 10.13 7.93
CA PRO A 75 -19.85 10.52 6.51
C PRO A 75 -19.80 12.04 6.28
N GLN A 76 -20.11 12.84 7.30
CA GLN A 76 -20.20 14.31 7.18
C GLN A 76 -19.02 15.03 7.83
N ALA A 77 -18.33 14.42 8.77
CA ALA A 77 -17.29 15.10 9.53
C ALA A 77 -16.28 14.13 10.14
N ASP A 78 -15.06 14.63 10.27
CA ASP A 78 -13.98 13.98 10.97
C ASP A 78 -13.48 14.86 12.11
N ARG A 79 -13.17 14.24 13.24
CA ARG A 79 -12.45 14.86 14.33
C ARG A 79 -11.27 14.00 14.73
N LEU A 80 -10.06 14.48 14.47
CA LEU A 80 -8.81 13.86 14.89
C LEU A 80 -8.24 14.62 16.07
N THR A 81 -7.87 13.90 17.13
CA THR A 81 -7.07 14.43 18.23
C THR A 81 -5.75 13.69 18.26
N LEU A 82 -4.67 14.43 18.15
CA LEU A 82 -3.32 13.89 18.23
C LEU A 82 -2.74 14.15 19.62
N LEU A 83 -2.23 13.11 20.25
CA LEU A 83 -1.66 13.17 21.58
C LEU A 83 -0.20 12.75 21.54
N SER A 84 0.62 13.42 22.35
CA SER A 84 2.00 13.00 22.59
C SER A 84 2.06 11.61 23.22
N PRO A 85 3.23 10.95 23.26
CA PRO A 85 3.40 9.69 24.00
C PRO A 85 3.01 9.80 25.49
N LEU A 86 3.05 11.00 26.06
CA LEU A 86 2.66 11.29 27.44
C LEU A 86 1.15 11.60 27.60
N GLY A 87 0.38 11.56 26.52
CA GLY A 87 -1.06 11.80 26.52
C GLY A 87 -1.48 13.26 26.47
N GLN A 88 -0.57 14.19 26.20
CA GLN A 88 -0.91 15.62 26.04
C GLN A 88 -1.43 15.85 24.63
N ILE A 89 -2.48 16.65 24.47
CA ILE A 89 -2.99 17.04 23.16
C ILE A 89 -1.94 17.90 22.45
N VAL A 90 -1.50 17.42 21.29
CA VAL A 90 -0.56 18.12 20.39
C VAL A 90 -1.32 18.95 19.38
N ALA A 91 -2.39 18.38 18.82
CA ALA A 91 -3.24 19.04 17.84
C ALA A 91 -4.63 18.43 17.81
N ARG A 92 -5.60 19.24 17.38
CA ARG A 92 -6.95 18.79 17.03
C ARG A 92 -7.29 19.30 15.65
N LEU A 93 -7.73 18.37 14.77
CA LEU A 93 -8.20 18.67 13.43
C LEU A 93 -9.67 18.29 13.34
N ASP A 94 -10.51 19.27 13.06
CA ASP A 94 -11.91 19.09 12.70
C ASP A 94 -12.06 19.34 11.19
N SER A 95 -12.75 18.45 10.46
CA SER A 95 -13.02 18.63 9.03
C SER A 95 -14.45 18.21 8.68
N GLY A 96 -15.00 18.85 7.64
CA GLY A 96 -16.35 18.61 7.16
C GLY A 96 -16.59 19.31 5.83
N PRO A 97 -17.87 19.46 5.41
CA PRO A 97 -18.23 20.06 4.12
C PRO A 97 -17.74 21.50 3.93
N ASP A 98 -17.63 22.23 5.03
CA ASP A 98 -17.22 23.65 5.03
C ASP A 98 -15.71 23.86 5.08
N GLY A 99 -14.92 22.79 5.06
CA GLY A 99 -13.45 22.82 5.15
C GLY A 99 -12.90 22.16 6.41
N ALA A 100 -11.67 22.50 6.74
CA ALA A 100 -10.94 21.94 7.87
C ALA A 100 -10.35 23.02 8.76
N ARG A 101 -10.28 22.71 10.07
CA ARG A 101 -9.70 23.59 11.09
C ARG A 101 -8.74 22.79 11.98
N LEU A 102 -7.52 23.27 12.07
CA LEU A 102 -6.48 22.75 12.96
C LEU A 102 -6.28 23.69 14.14
N MET A 103 -6.24 23.13 15.34
CA MET A 103 -5.83 23.81 16.55
C MET A 103 -4.62 23.08 17.15
N SER A 104 -3.49 23.74 17.25
CA SER A 104 -2.26 23.21 17.86
C SER A 104 -2.24 23.44 19.37
N ALA A 105 -1.36 22.74 20.08
CA ALA A 105 -1.22 22.83 21.55
C ALA A 105 -0.87 24.24 22.06
N ASP A 106 -0.16 25.02 21.24
CA ASP A 106 0.20 26.42 21.53
C ASP A 106 -0.96 27.43 21.34
N GLY A 107 -2.15 26.93 20.96
CA GLY A 107 -3.33 27.74 20.66
C GLY A 107 -3.37 28.29 19.24
N THR A 108 -2.38 28.02 18.40
CA THR A 108 -2.39 28.41 16.99
C THR A 108 -3.55 27.73 16.25
N ARG A 109 -4.35 28.55 15.55
CA ARG A 109 -5.46 28.07 14.72
C ARG A 109 -5.15 28.29 13.25
N ARG A 110 -5.40 27.25 12.44
CA ARG A 110 -5.30 27.28 10.98
C ARG A 110 -6.58 26.74 10.36
N GLU A 111 -6.97 27.28 9.23
CA GLU A 111 -8.11 26.85 8.45
C GLU A 111 -7.70 26.60 7.00
N ALA A 112 -8.29 25.61 6.37
CA ALA A 112 -8.04 25.24 4.98
C ALA A 112 -9.29 24.63 4.34
N PRO A 113 -9.33 24.53 3.00
CA PRO A 113 -10.45 23.90 2.30
C PRO A 113 -10.61 22.42 2.61
N SER A 114 -9.55 21.71 3.04
CA SER A 114 -9.58 20.28 3.34
C SER A 114 -8.58 19.91 4.44
N ALA A 115 -8.78 18.73 5.05
CA ALA A 115 -7.85 18.15 6.01
C ALA A 115 -6.46 17.90 5.41
N ASP A 116 -6.39 17.49 4.12
CA ASP A 116 -5.13 17.21 3.42
C ASP A 116 -4.17 18.41 3.44
N ALA A 117 -4.71 19.62 3.38
CA ALA A 117 -3.90 20.83 3.43
C ALA A 117 -3.33 21.16 4.82
N LEU A 118 -3.84 20.55 5.88
CA LEU A 118 -3.43 20.80 7.27
C LEU A 118 -2.67 19.65 7.91
N LEU A 119 -2.87 18.41 7.44
CA LEU A 119 -2.22 17.22 7.99
C LEU A 119 -0.69 17.27 7.93
N PRO A 120 -0.05 17.79 6.85
CA PRO A 120 1.40 17.90 6.79
C PRO A 120 2.00 18.76 7.91
N ASP A 121 1.29 19.77 8.40
CA ASP A 121 1.76 20.63 9.50
C ASP A 121 1.93 19.86 10.82
N VAL A 122 1.22 18.76 10.97
CA VAL A 122 1.19 17.97 12.21
C VAL A 122 1.90 16.64 12.06
N LEU A 123 1.75 16.00 10.91
CA LEU A 123 2.31 14.68 10.64
C LEU A 123 3.67 14.74 9.93
N GLY A 124 4.02 15.87 9.31
CA GLY A 124 5.22 16.02 8.50
C GLY A 124 5.18 15.29 7.16
N VAL A 125 4.04 14.71 6.80
CA VAL A 125 3.85 13.93 5.57
C VAL A 125 2.49 14.25 4.95
N ASP A 126 2.43 14.21 3.61
CA ASP A 126 1.19 14.37 2.85
C ASP A 126 0.36 13.08 2.95
N VAL A 127 -0.82 13.15 3.55
CA VAL A 127 -1.71 12.00 3.72
C VAL A 127 -3.04 12.28 3.05
N PRO A 128 -3.52 11.42 2.12
CA PRO A 128 -4.84 11.57 1.51
C PRO A 128 -5.93 11.20 2.51
N SER A 129 -6.46 12.18 3.24
CA SER A 129 -7.41 11.97 4.35
C SER A 129 -8.66 11.20 3.92
N ALA A 130 -9.15 11.44 2.70
CA ALA A 130 -10.31 10.75 2.15
C ALA A 130 -10.12 9.23 1.96
N ARG A 131 -8.87 8.75 1.87
CA ARG A 131 -8.55 7.32 1.72
C ARG A 131 -8.40 6.60 3.05
N LEU A 132 -8.06 7.33 4.12
CA LEU A 132 -7.77 6.75 5.43
C LEU A 132 -8.89 5.87 5.99
N PRO A 133 -10.19 6.25 5.94
CA PRO A 133 -11.26 5.40 6.46
C PRO A 133 -11.30 4.02 5.82
N ARG A 134 -11.01 3.94 4.52
CA ARG A 134 -10.99 2.68 3.78
C ARG A 134 -9.73 1.87 4.08
N TRP A 135 -8.57 2.53 4.14
CA TRP A 135 -7.31 1.87 4.49
C TRP A 135 -7.38 1.22 5.87
N LEU A 136 -7.88 1.94 6.87
CA LEU A 136 -8.00 1.41 8.23
C LEU A 136 -8.93 0.19 8.35
N GLN A 137 -9.91 0.09 7.47
CA GLN A 137 -10.85 -1.02 7.44
C GLN A 137 -10.41 -2.18 6.52
N GLY A 138 -9.23 -2.07 5.90
CA GLY A 138 -8.73 -3.10 4.97
C GLY A 138 -9.61 -3.25 3.73
N ALA A 139 -10.26 -2.17 3.29
CA ALA A 139 -11.13 -2.14 2.12
C ALA A 139 -10.71 -1.03 1.15
N PRO A 140 -9.52 -1.14 0.55
CA PRO A 140 -8.98 -0.14 -0.36
C PRO A 140 -9.92 0.09 -1.54
N ASP A 141 -9.80 1.25 -2.19
CA ASP A 141 -10.58 1.59 -3.36
C ASP A 141 -10.27 0.72 -4.57
N VAL A 142 -11.14 0.77 -5.58
CA VAL A 142 -11.06 -0.06 -6.79
C VAL A 142 -9.81 0.24 -7.64
N ASP A 143 -9.26 1.44 -7.53
CA ASP A 143 -8.04 1.89 -8.21
C ASP A 143 -6.75 1.53 -7.44
N ALA A 144 -6.87 1.06 -6.20
CA ALA A 144 -5.74 0.59 -5.42
C ALA A 144 -5.21 -0.75 -5.94
N GLN A 145 -3.90 -0.94 -5.86
CA GLN A 145 -3.25 -2.17 -6.30
C GLN A 145 -3.05 -3.11 -5.11
N ILE A 146 -3.86 -4.16 -5.03
CA ILE A 146 -3.67 -5.20 -4.05
C ILE A 146 -2.52 -6.10 -4.52
N ARG A 147 -1.42 -6.11 -3.78
CA ARG A 147 -0.20 -6.87 -4.10
C ARG A 147 -0.16 -8.21 -3.42
N LYS A 148 -0.82 -8.33 -2.26
CA LYS A 148 -0.86 -9.57 -1.49
C LYS A 148 -2.16 -9.66 -0.69
N LEU A 149 -2.72 -10.87 -0.64
CA LEU A 149 -3.82 -11.24 0.23
C LEU A 149 -3.33 -12.21 1.31
N ASP A 150 -3.99 -12.23 2.46
CA ASP A 150 -3.83 -13.27 3.47
C ASP A 150 -4.63 -14.53 3.11
N ALA A 151 -4.55 -15.57 3.94
CA ALA A 151 -5.23 -16.84 3.72
C ALA A 151 -6.78 -16.72 3.68
N SER A 152 -7.33 -15.66 4.27
CA SER A 152 -8.78 -15.37 4.28
C SER A 152 -9.21 -14.44 3.13
N GLY A 153 -8.31 -14.10 2.20
CA GLY A 153 -8.60 -13.21 1.08
C GLY A 153 -8.63 -11.73 1.46
N ARG A 154 -8.11 -11.34 2.64
CA ARG A 154 -8.05 -9.95 3.08
C ARG A 154 -6.75 -9.31 2.58
N PRO A 155 -6.73 -8.00 2.26
CA PRO A 155 -5.52 -7.30 1.85
C PRO A 155 -4.39 -7.45 2.89
N GLN A 156 -3.20 -7.86 2.45
CA GLN A 156 -2.00 -7.89 3.29
C GLN A 156 -0.99 -6.82 2.86
N LEU A 157 -0.93 -6.52 1.56
CA LEU A 157 -0.12 -5.45 1.00
C LEU A 157 -0.91 -4.74 -0.10
N VAL A 158 -1.03 -3.44 0.04
CA VAL A 158 -1.70 -2.55 -0.91
C VAL A 158 -0.78 -1.40 -1.30
N ILE A 159 -0.85 -0.99 -2.56
CA ILE A 159 -0.28 0.27 -3.04
C ILE A 159 -1.44 1.14 -3.49
N ASP A 160 -1.57 2.31 -2.89
CA ASP A 160 -2.64 3.25 -3.20
C ASP A 160 -2.10 4.69 -3.15
N GLN A 161 -2.32 5.46 -4.21
CA GLN A 161 -1.85 6.85 -4.35
C GLN A 161 -0.38 7.06 -3.95
N GLY A 162 0.49 6.11 -4.30
CA GLY A 162 1.92 6.14 -3.96
C GLY A 162 2.25 5.66 -2.53
N TRP A 163 1.24 5.40 -1.70
CA TRP A 163 1.43 4.83 -0.38
C TRP A 163 1.55 3.32 -0.44
N ARG A 164 2.43 2.78 0.38
CA ARG A 164 2.52 1.35 0.67
C ARG A 164 1.85 1.09 2.02
N ILE A 165 0.84 0.24 2.00
CA ILE A 165 0.05 -0.11 3.19
C ILE A 165 0.26 -1.60 3.47
N ASP A 166 0.86 -1.91 4.61
CA ASP A 166 1.07 -3.28 5.08
C ASP A 166 0.12 -3.55 6.25
N TYR A 167 -0.76 -4.54 6.09
CA TYR A 167 -1.64 -5.04 7.15
C TYR A 167 -0.94 -6.22 7.83
N LEU A 168 -0.43 -6.00 9.04
CA LEU A 168 0.34 -7.00 9.77
C LEU A 168 -0.56 -8.07 10.38
N ALA A 169 -1.72 -7.65 10.88
CA ALA A 169 -2.74 -8.52 11.45
C ALA A 169 -4.11 -7.84 11.37
N TYR A 170 -5.14 -8.64 11.31
CA TYR A 170 -6.53 -8.21 11.49
C TYR A 170 -7.02 -8.69 12.85
N ALA A 171 -7.89 -7.90 13.50
CA ALA A 171 -8.62 -8.39 14.65
C ALA A 171 -9.44 -9.63 14.25
N SER A 172 -9.57 -10.59 15.14
CA SER A 172 -10.47 -11.72 14.95
C SER A 172 -11.92 -11.22 14.95
N GLU A 173 -12.78 -11.83 14.12
CA GLU A 173 -14.20 -11.48 14.06
C GLU A 173 -14.96 -11.83 15.36
N ASP A 174 -14.30 -12.56 16.28
CA ASP A 174 -14.83 -13.04 17.56
C ASP A 174 -14.38 -12.18 18.76
N ALA A 175 -13.84 -10.98 18.55
CA ALA A 175 -13.36 -10.10 19.61
C ALA A 175 -14.32 -8.95 19.89
#